data_014978dcde4eb9b831b66f0cd0d7ad13
#
_entry.id   014978dcde4eb9b831b66f0cd0d7ad13
#
_cell.length_a   1.000
_cell.length_b   1.000
_cell.length_c   1.000
_cell.angle_alpha   90.00
_cell.angle_beta   90.00
_cell.angle_gamma   90.00
#
_symmetry.space_group_name_H-M   'P 1'
#
loop_
_entity.id
_entity.type
_entity.pdbx_description
1 polymer ?
#
loop_
_entity_poly.entity_id
_entity_poly.type
_entity_poly.pdbx_seq_one_letter_code
_entity_poly.pdbx_strand_id
1 'polypeptide(L)'
;MTKANCHSKVIGIDPGKGGGISVVEDGIVTAYKCPKTVEDMAVLFSLICGDTPKDNIYATMERVWARPNNASSRAFAYGVNYGSWLGVMASNEVACNLVLPIKCMQHIGCPKALKKDNRKRWLKDKAKELCPYIKRVTLITADSILIAIYAEDILKTNN
;
A
#
# COMPACT_ATOMS: atom_id res chain seq x y z
N MET A 1 3.68 -21.44 -24.24
CA MET A 1 2.59 -21.14 -23.28
C MET A 1 3.18 -20.31 -22.15
N THR A 2 3.03 -19.00 -22.22
CA THR A 2 3.39 -18.09 -21.14
C THR A 2 2.40 -18.34 -19.99
N LYS A 3 2.89 -18.88 -18.86
CA LYS A 3 2.11 -18.91 -17.61
C LYS A 3 1.72 -17.47 -17.30
N ALA A 4 0.43 -17.18 -17.32
CA ALA A 4 -0.07 -15.95 -16.72
C ALA A 4 0.50 -15.88 -15.30
N ASN A 5 1.29 -14.84 -15.01
CA ASN A 5 1.84 -14.61 -13.67
C ASN A 5 0.65 -14.22 -12.77
N CYS A 6 -0.09 -15.22 -12.30
CA CYS A 6 -1.14 -15.00 -11.31
C CYS A 6 -0.45 -14.87 -9.94
N HIS A 7 -0.15 -13.63 -9.54
CA HIS A 7 0.31 -13.38 -8.18
C HIS A 7 -0.81 -13.75 -7.21
N SER A 8 -0.50 -14.59 -6.23
CA SER A 8 -1.46 -15.04 -5.21
C SER A 8 -1.66 -14.00 -4.11
N LYS A 9 -0.67 -13.13 -3.91
CA LYS A 9 -0.77 -12.01 -2.96
C LYS A 9 -0.36 -10.70 -3.61
N VAL A 10 -1.21 -9.68 -3.46
CA VAL A 10 -0.94 -8.32 -3.90
C VAL A 10 -0.92 -7.41 -2.68
N ILE A 11 0.21 -6.75 -2.43
CA ILE A 11 0.43 -5.93 -1.24
C ILE A 11 0.48 -4.45 -1.64
N GLY A 12 -0.27 -3.61 -0.92
CA GLY A 12 -0.24 -2.17 -1.03
C GLY A 12 0.27 -1.53 0.26
N ILE A 13 1.24 -0.63 0.16
CA ILE A 13 1.85 0.05 1.31
C ILE A 13 1.74 1.56 1.15
N ASP A 14 1.09 2.21 2.11
CA ASP A 14 1.17 3.65 2.36
C ASP A 14 2.21 3.88 3.47
N PRO A 15 3.43 4.37 3.14
CA PRO A 15 4.48 4.52 4.12
C PRO A 15 4.23 5.71 5.05
N GLY A 16 4.71 5.61 6.28
CA GLY A 16 4.61 6.64 7.31
C GLY A 16 3.87 6.15 8.56
N LYS A 17 4.08 6.84 9.68
CA LYS A 17 3.44 6.48 10.98
C LYS A 17 1.90 6.53 10.93
N GLY A 18 1.34 7.32 10.03
CA GLY A 18 -0.10 7.43 9.79
C GLY A 18 -0.58 6.61 8.59
N GLY A 19 0.26 5.77 8.02
CA GLY A 19 -0.05 4.90 6.90
C GLY A 19 -0.39 3.47 7.32
N GLY A 20 -0.35 2.55 6.36
CA GLY A 20 -0.70 1.16 6.58
C GLY A 20 -0.19 0.23 5.50
N ILE A 21 -0.46 -1.05 5.70
CA ILE A 21 -0.22 -2.11 4.73
C ILE A 21 -1.51 -2.90 4.53
N SER A 22 -1.81 -3.21 3.30
CA SER A 22 -2.97 -4.04 2.94
C SER A 22 -2.54 -5.15 1.99
N VAL A 23 -3.17 -6.29 2.10
CA VAL A 23 -2.94 -7.44 1.21
C VAL A 23 -4.25 -7.87 0.59
N VAL A 24 -4.22 -8.12 -0.71
CA VAL A 24 -5.27 -8.81 -1.46
C VAL A 24 -4.83 -10.26 -1.65
N GLU A 25 -5.64 -11.19 -1.18
CA GLU A 25 -5.46 -12.63 -1.35
C GLU A 25 -6.82 -13.23 -1.66
N ASP A 26 -6.92 -13.99 -2.74
CA ASP A 26 -8.19 -14.59 -3.24
C ASP A 26 -9.35 -13.58 -3.37
N GLY A 27 -9.03 -12.35 -3.77
CA GLY A 27 -10.01 -11.26 -3.91
C GLY A 27 -10.46 -10.63 -2.59
N ILE A 28 -9.89 -11.05 -1.46
CA ILE A 28 -10.19 -10.51 -0.14
C ILE A 28 -9.07 -9.57 0.31
N VAL A 29 -9.45 -8.36 0.70
CA VAL A 29 -8.51 -7.36 1.24
C VAL A 29 -8.47 -7.45 2.75
N THR A 30 -7.25 -7.56 3.30
CA THR A 30 -6.99 -7.39 4.74
C THR A 30 -6.06 -6.19 4.93
N ALA A 31 -6.35 -5.33 5.90
CA ALA A 31 -5.63 -4.08 6.11
C ALA A 31 -5.13 -3.93 7.55
N TYR A 32 -3.90 -3.45 7.69
CA TYR A 32 -3.22 -3.23 8.95
C TYR A 32 -2.68 -1.80 9.02
N LYS A 33 -2.63 -1.23 10.20
CA LYS A 33 -1.91 0.02 10.45
C LYS A 33 -0.41 -0.22 10.34
N CYS A 34 0.34 0.81 9.92
CA CYS A 34 1.80 0.76 9.96
C CYS A 34 2.28 0.49 11.40
N PRO A 35 3.08 -0.55 11.62
CA PRO A 35 3.68 -0.81 12.92
C PRO A 35 4.61 0.33 13.36
N LYS A 36 4.85 0.42 14.68
CA LYS A 36 5.64 1.52 15.25
C LYS A 36 7.14 1.31 15.14
N THR A 37 7.60 0.07 15.16
CA THR A 37 9.01 -0.32 15.12
C THR A 37 9.34 -1.06 13.83
N VAL A 38 10.62 -1.07 13.45
CA VAL A 38 11.08 -1.79 12.25
C VAL A 38 10.94 -3.31 12.44
N GLU A 39 11.17 -3.76 13.68
CA GLU A 39 11.02 -5.16 14.06
C GLU A 39 9.57 -5.62 13.86
N ASP A 40 8.60 -4.84 14.33
CA ASP A 40 7.18 -5.16 14.15
C ASP A 40 6.76 -5.08 12.67
N MET A 41 7.37 -4.16 11.89
CA MET A 41 7.16 -4.09 10.43
C MET A 41 7.65 -5.37 9.75
N ALA A 42 8.84 -5.85 10.13
CA ALA A 42 9.41 -7.08 9.59
C ALA A 42 8.56 -8.31 9.95
N VAL A 43 8.12 -8.41 11.21
CA VAL A 43 7.24 -9.49 11.68
C VAL A 43 5.92 -9.47 10.92
N LEU A 44 5.24 -8.33 10.83
CA LEU A 44 3.97 -8.21 10.13
C LEU A 44 4.11 -8.58 8.64
N PHE A 45 5.15 -8.07 7.97
CA PHE A 45 5.38 -8.36 6.56
C PHE A 45 5.66 -9.84 6.32
N SER A 46 6.48 -10.45 7.17
CA SER A 46 6.76 -11.89 7.12
C SER A 46 5.49 -12.73 7.33
N LEU A 47 4.62 -12.35 8.28
CA LEU A 47 3.32 -13.00 8.49
C LEU A 47 2.40 -12.86 7.27
N ILE A 48 2.36 -11.70 6.63
CA ILE A 48 1.58 -11.49 5.40
C ILE A 48 2.12 -12.35 4.27
N CYS A 49 3.43 -12.44 4.10
CA CYS A 49 4.04 -13.30 3.07
C CYS A 49 3.73 -14.78 3.34
N GLY A 50 3.83 -15.22 4.59
CA GLY A 50 3.64 -16.62 4.96
C GLY A 50 4.52 -17.55 4.12
N ASP A 51 3.97 -18.69 3.72
CA ASP A 51 4.64 -19.68 2.86
C ASP A 51 4.47 -19.40 1.36
N THR A 52 3.91 -18.25 1.00
CA THR A 52 3.72 -17.87 -0.42
C THR A 52 5.07 -17.72 -1.12
N PRO A 53 5.31 -18.40 -2.26
CA PRO A 53 6.52 -18.20 -3.05
C PRO A 53 6.70 -16.70 -3.40
N LYS A 54 7.93 -16.21 -3.31
CA LYS A 54 8.22 -14.77 -3.47
C LYS A 54 7.84 -14.24 -4.84
N ASP A 55 7.99 -15.05 -5.87
CA ASP A 55 7.59 -14.73 -7.25
C ASP A 55 6.05 -14.60 -7.41
N ASN A 56 5.28 -15.11 -6.45
CA ASN A 56 3.82 -14.99 -6.42
C ASN A 56 3.33 -13.83 -5.54
N ILE A 57 4.24 -12.99 -5.03
CA ILE A 57 3.91 -11.80 -4.24
C ILE A 57 4.22 -10.56 -5.08
N TYR A 58 3.23 -9.70 -5.27
CA TYR A 58 3.39 -8.41 -5.91
C TYR A 58 3.22 -7.29 -4.88
N ALA A 59 4.29 -6.60 -4.53
CA ALA A 59 4.25 -5.51 -3.58
C ALA A 59 4.36 -4.15 -4.27
N THR A 60 3.48 -3.23 -3.91
CA THR A 60 3.46 -1.86 -4.41
C THR A 60 3.44 -0.89 -3.23
N MET A 61 4.31 0.10 -3.26
CA MET A 61 4.38 1.14 -2.26
C MET A 61 4.26 2.52 -2.89
N GLU A 62 3.56 3.44 -2.22
CA GLU A 62 3.50 4.83 -2.64
C GLU A 62 4.91 5.44 -2.66
N ARG A 63 5.31 5.99 -3.81
CA ARG A 63 6.57 6.70 -3.94
C ARG A 63 6.48 8.06 -3.26
N VAL A 64 7.37 8.29 -2.33
CA VAL A 64 7.44 9.54 -1.58
C VAL A 64 8.77 10.25 -1.80
N TRP A 65 8.76 11.56 -1.57
CA TRP A 65 9.96 12.41 -1.60
C TRP A 65 9.84 13.52 -0.58
N ALA A 66 10.98 14.05 -0.16
CA ALA A 66 11.03 15.21 0.70
C ALA A 66 10.49 16.44 -0.04
N ARG A 67 9.57 17.17 0.59
CA ARG A 67 9.07 18.46 0.07
C ARG A 67 9.88 19.59 0.69
N PRO A 68 10.20 20.66 -0.08
CA PRO A 68 11.01 21.77 0.41
C PRO A 68 10.52 22.41 1.72
N ASN A 69 9.20 22.38 1.94
CA ASN A 69 8.55 23.00 3.10
C ASN A 69 8.28 22.04 4.28
N ASN A 70 8.80 20.82 4.23
CA ASN A 70 8.69 19.91 5.35
C ASN A 70 9.69 20.28 6.44
N ALA A 71 9.26 20.33 7.70
CA ALA A 71 10.20 20.40 8.82
C ALA A 71 11.17 19.20 8.74
N SER A 72 12.48 19.47 8.94
CA SER A 72 13.55 18.48 8.80
C SER A 72 13.30 17.21 9.61
N SER A 73 12.79 17.33 10.84
CA SER A 73 12.44 16.19 11.69
C SER A 73 11.33 15.30 11.11
N ARG A 74 10.31 15.89 10.45
CA ARG A 74 9.24 15.13 9.79
C ARG A 74 9.75 14.44 8.54
N ALA A 75 10.57 15.14 7.74
CA ALA A 75 11.16 14.57 6.53
C ALA A 75 12.06 13.38 6.90
N PHE A 76 12.88 13.52 7.95
CA PHE A 76 13.73 12.46 8.45
C PHE A 76 12.91 11.25 8.95
N ALA A 77 11.94 11.47 9.83
CA ALA A 77 11.09 10.39 10.36
C ALA A 77 10.32 9.65 9.26
N TYR A 78 9.87 10.38 8.25
CA TYR A 78 9.18 9.81 7.10
C TYR A 78 10.14 9.00 6.22
N GLY A 79 11.33 9.52 5.96
CA GLY A 79 12.40 8.83 5.22
C GLY A 79 12.85 7.54 5.92
N VAL A 80 12.98 7.56 7.25
CA VAL A 80 13.30 6.35 8.04
C VAL A 80 12.19 5.29 7.86
N ASN A 81 10.92 5.65 8.00
CA ASN A 81 9.82 4.70 7.82
C ASN A 81 9.78 4.14 6.40
N TYR A 82 9.92 5.02 5.39
CA TYR A 82 9.97 4.62 3.98
C TYR A 82 11.12 3.66 3.68
N GLY A 83 12.33 3.99 4.15
CA GLY A 83 13.52 3.13 4.00
C GLY A 83 13.38 1.81 4.74
N SER A 84 12.71 1.81 5.90
CA SER A 84 12.42 0.59 6.65
C SER A 84 11.54 -0.38 5.86
N TRP A 85 10.48 0.10 5.22
CA TRP A 85 9.66 -0.75 4.35
C TRP A 85 10.45 -1.32 3.17
N LEU A 86 11.28 -0.51 2.52
CA LEU A 86 12.16 -1.00 1.45
C LEU A 86 13.11 -2.10 1.94
N GLY A 87 13.73 -1.88 3.11
CA GLY A 87 14.61 -2.87 3.73
C GLY A 87 13.89 -4.16 4.12
N VAL A 88 12.69 -4.04 4.71
CA VAL A 88 11.85 -5.19 5.08
C VAL A 88 11.46 -6.01 3.85
N MET A 89 11.03 -5.37 2.76
CA MET A 89 10.71 -6.07 1.52
C MET A 89 11.94 -6.75 0.92
N ALA A 90 13.07 -6.04 0.84
CA ALA A 90 14.31 -6.60 0.32
C ALA A 90 14.82 -7.80 1.14
N SER A 91 14.75 -7.73 2.48
CA SER A 91 15.14 -8.85 3.35
C SER A 91 14.22 -10.07 3.23
N ASN A 92 12.99 -9.88 2.78
CA ASN A 92 12.06 -10.95 2.47
C ASN A 92 12.12 -11.39 0.97
N GLU A 93 13.06 -10.87 0.20
CA GLU A 93 13.23 -11.16 -1.23
C GLU A 93 11.99 -10.81 -2.08
N VAL A 94 11.19 -9.83 -1.63
CA VAL A 94 10.02 -9.34 -2.34
C VAL A 94 10.36 -8.04 -3.06
N ALA A 95 10.18 -8.01 -4.38
CA ALA A 95 10.41 -6.81 -5.18
C ALA A 95 9.37 -5.73 -4.86
N CYS A 96 9.83 -4.48 -4.70
CA CYS A 96 8.98 -3.33 -4.46
C CYS A 96 8.73 -2.53 -5.74
N ASN A 97 7.47 -2.42 -6.15
CA ASN A 97 7.03 -1.53 -7.21
C ASN A 97 6.61 -0.18 -6.61
N LEU A 98 7.21 0.90 -7.08
CA LEU A 98 6.89 2.25 -6.59
C LEU A 98 5.86 2.92 -7.49
N VAL A 99 4.79 3.43 -6.89
CA VAL A 99 3.72 4.13 -7.60
C VAL A 99 3.57 5.57 -7.14
N LEU A 100 3.34 6.48 -8.08
CA LEU A 100 3.03 7.87 -7.75
C LEU A 100 1.59 7.97 -7.20
N PRO A 101 1.36 8.76 -6.11
CA PRO A 101 0.03 8.96 -5.54
C PRO A 101 -1.02 9.35 -6.57
N ILE A 102 -0.64 10.22 -7.51
CA ILE A 102 -1.54 10.70 -8.55
C ILE A 102 -2.05 9.58 -9.46
N LYS A 103 -1.24 8.55 -9.73
CA LYS A 103 -1.65 7.42 -10.57
C LYS A 103 -2.71 6.57 -9.88
N CYS A 104 -2.53 6.25 -8.60
CA CYS A 104 -3.55 5.55 -7.81
C CYS A 104 -4.85 6.36 -7.75
N MET A 105 -4.76 7.66 -7.44
CA MET A 105 -5.93 8.54 -7.36
C MET A 105 -6.69 8.65 -8.68
N GLN A 106 -5.99 8.74 -9.81
CA GLN A 106 -6.61 8.77 -11.15
C GLN A 106 -7.31 7.46 -11.47
N HIS A 107 -6.68 6.33 -11.16
CA HIS A 107 -7.23 5.00 -11.42
C HIS A 107 -8.55 4.76 -10.69
N ILE A 108 -8.63 5.15 -9.43
CA ILE A 108 -9.85 5.01 -8.61
C ILE A 108 -10.89 6.12 -8.84
N GLY A 109 -10.64 7.04 -9.76
CA GLY A 109 -11.56 8.12 -10.13
C GLY A 109 -11.64 9.25 -9.11
N CYS A 110 -10.58 9.51 -8.34
CA CYS A 110 -10.58 10.61 -7.36
C CYS A 110 -10.70 11.98 -8.04
N PRO A 111 -11.69 12.82 -7.67
CA PRO A 111 -11.86 14.15 -8.27
C PRO A 111 -10.66 15.07 -8.00
N LYS A 112 -10.10 15.67 -9.04
CA LYS A 112 -8.91 16.53 -8.97
C LYS A 112 -9.11 17.78 -8.10
N ALA A 113 -10.34 18.29 -8.03
CA ALA A 113 -10.66 19.55 -7.31
C ALA A 113 -10.77 19.39 -5.80
N LEU A 114 -10.70 18.18 -5.25
CA LEU A 114 -10.85 17.95 -3.81
C LEU A 114 -9.68 18.52 -3.01
N LYS A 115 -10.01 19.37 -2.03
CA LYS A 115 -9.06 19.84 -1.02
C LYS A 115 -8.60 18.67 -0.13
N LYS A 116 -7.44 18.81 0.52
CA LYS A 116 -6.76 17.73 1.26
C LYS A 116 -7.68 16.94 2.21
N ASP A 117 -8.45 17.62 3.05
CA ASP A 117 -9.28 16.95 4.07
C ASP A 117 -10.49 16.25 3.45
N ASN A 118 -11.14 16.88 2.46
CA ASN A 118 -12.23 16.27 1.71
C ASN A 118 -11.73 15.08 0.89
N ARG A 119 -10.53 15.17 0.32
CA ARG A 119 -9.90 14.06 -0.40
C ARG A 119 -9.66 12.86 0.50
N LYS A 120 -9.15 13.05 1.73
CA LYS A 120 -8.96 11.94 2.68
C LYS A 120 -10.27 11.24 3.05
N ARG A 121 -11.34 11.99 3.25
CA ARG A 121 -12.67 11.42 3.49
C ARG A 121 -13.16 10.64 2.27
N TRP A 122 -13.04 11.24 1.09
CA TRP A 122 -13.44 10.58 -0.16
C TRP A 122 -12.68 9.27 -0.38
N LEU A 123 -11.34 9.23 -0.19
CA LEU A 123 -10.54 8.01 -0.29
C LEU A 123 -10.99 6.93 0.68
N LYS A 124 -11.30 7.31 1.93
CA LYS A 124 -11.85 6.37 2.92
C LYS A 124 -13.20 5.82 2.49
N ASP A 125 -14.10 6.66 1.99
CA ASP A 125 -15.44 6.24 1.56
C ASP A 125 -15.33 5.37 0.29
N LYS A 126 -14.41 5.68 -0.61
CA LYS A 126 -14.10 4.84 -1.78
C LYS A 126 -13.55 3.47 -1.39
N ALA A 127 -12.64 3.40 -0.43
CA ALA A 127 -12.14 2.12 0.08
C ALA A 127 -13.25 1.28 0.73
N LYS A 128 -14.21 1.90 1.42
CA LYS A 128 -15.41 1.20 1.94
C LYS A 128 -16.32 0.69 0.84
N GLU A 129 -16.53 1.50 -0.20
CA GLU A 129 -17.34 1.13 -1.37
C GLU A 129 -16.76 -0.12 -2.05
N LEU A 130 -15.43 -0.14 -2.27
CA LEU A 130 -14.74 -1.23 -2.93
C LEU A 130 -14.58 -2.49 -2.05
N CYS A 131 -14.52 -2.31 -0.73
CA CYS A 131 -14.35 -3.40 0.24
C CYS A 131 -15.44 -3.36 1.33
N PRO A 132 -16.72 -3.56 0.98
CA PRO A 132 -17.83 -3.43 1.92
C PRO A 132 -17.80 -4.46 3.06
N TYR A 133 -17.08 -5.55 2.90
CA TYR A 133 -16.91 -6.61 3.90
C TYR A 133 -15.90 -6.24 5.00
N ILE A 134 -15.08 -5.21 4.83
CA ILE A 134 -14.16 -4.74 5.88
C ILE A 134 -14.97 -4.00 6.94
N LYS A 135 -15.06 -4.56 8.14
CA LYS A 135 -15.84 -3.99 9.26
C LYS A 135 -15.47 -2.54 9.58
N ARG A 136 -14.18 -2.17 9.47
CA ARG A 136 -13.69 -0.83 9.81
C ARG A 136 -12.57 -0.35 8.90
N VAL A 137 -12.92 0.39 7.87
CA VAL A 137 -11.96 1.19 7.10
C VAL A 137 -11.72 2.51 7.85
N THR A 138 -10.47 2.85 8.09
CA THR A 138 -10.04 4.10 8.76
C THR A 138 -9.33 5.02 7.76
N LEU A 139 -9.11 6.29 8.13
CA LEU A 139 -8.26 7.20 7.36
C LEU A 139 -6.80 6.72 7.25
N ILE A 140 -6.37 5.85 8.18
CA ILE A 140 -5.01 5.28 8.23
C ILE A 140 -4.85 4.13 7.24
N THR A 141 -5.89 3.29 7.09
CA THR A 141 -5.81 2.10 6.25
C THR A 141 -6.35 2.30 4.83
N ALA A 142 -7.09 3.39 4.60
CA ALA A 142 -7.74 3.64 3.32
C ALA A 142 -6.75 3.71 2.15
N ASP A 143 -5.66 4.44 2.31
CA ASP A 143 -4.69 4.64 1.24
C ASP A 143 -3.99 3.32 0.87
N SER A 144 -3.57 2.51 1.86
CA SER A 144 -2.97 1.19 1.58
C SER A 144 -3.95 0.21 0.92
N ILE A 145 -5.24 0.23 1.30
CA ILE A 145 -6.29 -0.56 0.64
C ILE A 145 -6.38 -0.17 -0.84
N LEU A 146 -6.47 1.12 -1.12
CA LEU A 146 -6.59 1.62 -2.50
C LEU A 146 -5.34 1.37 -3.34
N ILE A 147 -4.14 1.40 -2.74
CA ILE A 147 -2.89 1.03 -3.41
C ILE A 147 -2.89 -0.47 -3.76
N ALA A 148 -3.36 -1.33 -2.84
CA ALA A 148 -3.44 -2.77 -3.11
C ALA A 148 -4.44 -3.10 -4.22
N ILE A 149 -5.61 -2.46 -4.22
CA ILE A 149 -6.63 -2.60 -5.29
C ILE A 149 -6.08 -2.11 -6.63
N TYR A 150 -5.45 -0.93 -6.66
CA TYR A 150 -4.79 -0.42 -7.86
C TYR A 150 -3.78 -1.41 -8.43
N ALA A 151 -2.93 -1.97 -7.58
CA ALA A 151 -1.92 -2.93 -7.98
C ALA A 151 -2.54 -4.23 -8.55
N GLU A 152 -3.60 -4.73 -7.93
CA GLU A 152 -4.34 -5.90 -8.41
C GLU A 152 -4.99 -5.65 -9.77
N ASP A 153 -5.62 -4.50 -9.96
CA ASP A 153 -6.27 -4.13 -11.22
C ASP A 153 -5.26 -3.99 -12.37
N ILE A 154 -4.10 -3.38 -12.10
CA ILE A 154 -3.02 -3.28 -13.10
C ILE A 154 -2.51 -4.65 -13.51
N LEU A 155 -2.37 -5.58 -12.57
CA LEU A 155 -1.97 -6.95 -12.89
C LEU A 155 -3.00 -7.68 -13.75
N LYS A 156 -4.29 -7.51 -13.45
CA LYS A 156 -5.40 -8.09 -14.24
C LYS A 156 -5.49 -7.52 -15.67
N THR A 157 -5.11 -6.26 -15.85
CA THR A 157 -5.17 -5.59 -17.16
C THR A 157 -3.98 -5.95 -18.05
N ASN A 158 -2.83 -6.33 -17.47
CA ASN A 158 -1.60 -6.66 -18.19
C ASN A 158 -1.46 -8.15 -18.51
N ASN A 159 -2.40 -8.98 -18.09
CA ASN A 159 -2.51 -10.42 -18.42
C ASN A 159 -3.61 -10.66 -19.45
#